data_9acace1a673c0207a49d087f96719dd1
#
_entry.id   9acace1a673c0207a49d087f96719dd1
#
_cell.length_a   1.000
_cell.length_b   1.000
_cell.length_c   1.000
_cell.angle_alpha   90.00
_cell.angle_beta   90.00
_cell.angle_gamma   90.00
#
_symmetry.space_group_name_H-M   'P 1'
#
loop_
_entity.id
_entity.type
_entity.pdbx_description
1 polymer ?
#
loop_
_entity_poly.entity_id
_entity_poly.type
_entity_poly.pdbx_seq_one_letter_code
_entity_poly.pdbx_strand_id
1 'polypeptide(L)'
;MSDVTLPVGIPFWPETLPLPRIEGYGLAPQSNAVRTDIDAGAARMRLRSTSTLYRVRAEWRFSQEAFAVFDAWWMHALNQGVFWFAMPLAGGLGVQTVQSRFIAPWDTELLTGNRWQVKAQLEVQEFPRLTADETQVAAVLGPDAIALGERLHTWLNQSMAAADYW
;
A
#
# COMPACT_ATOMS: atom_id res chain seq x y z
N MET A 1 4.44 -14.30 5.01
CA MET A 1 3.90 -13.11 4.29
C MET A 1 2.39 -13.20 4.24
N SER A 2 1.67 -12.21 4.76
CA SER A 2 0.23 -12.14 4.57
C SER A 2 -0.05 -11.66 3.16
N ASP A 3 -0.63 -12.53 2.33
CA ASP A 3 -0.99 -12.21 0.96
C ASP A 3 -2.31 -11.42 0.98
N VAL A 4 -2.33 -10.24 0.37
CA VAL A 4 -3.54 -9.42 0.26
C VAL A 4 -4.33 -9.91 -0.94
N THR A 5 -5.40 -10.66 -0.68
CA THR A 5 -6.31 -11.10 -1.73
C THR A 5 -7.16 -9.94 -2.20
N LEU A 6 -7.00 -9.51 -3.45
CA LEU A 6 -7.82 -8.47 -4.05
C LEU A 6 -9.21 -9.03 -4.44
N PRO A 7 -10.30 -8.29 -4.15
CA PRO A 7 -11.64 -8.70 -4.58
C PRO A 7 -11.75 -8.73 -6.10
N VAL A 8 -12.53 -9.69 -6.61
CA VAL A 8 -12.81 -9.81 -8.04
C VAL A 8 -13.68 -8.63 -8.49
N GLY A 9 -13.28 -7.95 -9.57
CA GLY A 9 -14.09 -6.91 -10.20
C GLY A 9 -13.79 -5.47 -9.77
N ILE A 10 -12.75 -5.23 -8.96
CA ILE A 10 -12.33 -3.84 -8.68
C ILE A 10 -11.49 -3.30 -9.87
N PRO A 11 -11.63 -2.00 -10.21
CA PRO A 11 -10.79 -1.36 -11.21
C PRO A 11 -9.31 -1.39 -10.81
N PHE A 12 -8.44 -1.57 -11.80
CA PHE A 12 -7.00 -1.44 -11.60
C PHE A 12 -6.54 -0.04 -12.02
N TRP A 13 -5.44 0.41 -11.40
CA TRP A 13 -4.71 1.58 -11.87
C TRP A 13 -4.27 1.35 -13.32
N PRO A 14 -4.55 2.28 -14.25
CA PRO A 14 -4.18 2.11 -15.65
C PRO A 14 -2.66 1.95 -15.81
N GLU A 15 -2.22 0.92 -16.51
CA GLU A 15 -0.79 0.63 -16.73
C GLU A 15 -0.09 1.74 -17.54
N THR A 16 -0.86 2.51 -18.30
CA THR A 16 -0.35 3.65 -19.08
C THR A 16 -0.04 4.88 -18.23
N LEU A 17 -0.49 4.90 -16.98
CA LEU A 17 -0.25 6.00 -16.05
C LEU A 17 0.97 5.71 -15.17
N PRO A 18 1.81 6.71 -14.91
CA PRO A 18 2.94 6.55 -14.01
C PRO A 18 2.48 6.25 -12.57
N LEU A 19 3.33 5.56 -11.83
CA LEU A 19 3.14 5.35 -10.39
C LEU A 19 3.42 6.63 -9.60
N PRO A 20 2.98 6.70 -8.32
CA PRO A 20 3.27 7.84 -7.47
C PRO A 20 4.78 8.10 -7.35
N ARG A 21 5.14 9.36 -7.27
CA ARG A 21 6.52 9.77 -7.06
C ARG A 21 6.96 9.49 -5.62
N ILE A 22 8.25 9.28 -5.45
CA ILE A 22 8.85 9.14 -4.11
C ILE A 22 8.76 10.46 -3.35
N GLU A 23 8.97 11.58 -4.05
CA GLU A 23 8.82 12.90 -3.46
C GLU A 23 7.35 13.16 -3.10
N GLY A 24 7.10 13.52 -1.85
CA GLY A 24 5.75 13.74 -1.34
C GLY A 24 4.98 12.48 -0.95
N TYR A 25 5.53 11.27 -1.21
CA TYR A 25 4.93 10.03 -0.74
C TYR A 25 4.98 9.95 0.79
N GLY A 26 3.87 9.63 1.40
CA GLY A 26 3.78 9.47 2.84
C GLY A 26 2.79 8.39 3.22
N LEU A 27 3.18 7.51 4.13
CA LEU A 27 2.37 6.42 4.64
C LEU A 27 2.13 6.64 6.13
N ALA A 28 0.88 6.67 6.55
CA ALA A 28 0.49 6.83 7.95
C ALA A 28 -0.62 5.84 8.33
N PRO A 29 -0.38 4.95 9.32
CA PRO A 29 -1.45 4.11 9.86
C PRO A 29 -2.48 4.98 10.58
N GLN A 30 -3.75 4.64 10.43
CA GLN A 30 -4.80 5.25 11.23
C GLN A 30 -4.88 4.55 12.59
N SER A 31 -5.07 5.36 13.64
CA SER A 31 -5.20 4.81 14.99
C SER A 31 -6.53 4.06 15.15
N ASN A 32 -6.45 2.78 15.48
CA ASN A 32 -7.59 1.96 15.87
C ASN A 32 -7.75 1.86 17.39
N ALA A 33 -6.93 2.58 18.16
CA ALA A 33 -6.98 2.58 19.61
C ALA A 33 -7.88 3.72 20.12
N VAL A 34 -8.78 3.40 21.02
CA VAL A 34 -9.55 4.36 21.80
C VAL A 34 -8.86 4.56 23.14
N ARG A 35 -8.49 5.80 23.40
CA ARG A 35 -7.95 6.25 24.70
C ARG A 35 -9.09 6.82 25.52
N THR A 36 -9.24 6.34 26.76
CA THR A 36 -10.16 6.91 27.73
C THR A 36 -9.33 7.50 28.88
N ASP A 37 -9.39 8.82 29.02
CA ASP A 37 -8.75 9.52 30.12
C ASP A 37 -9.58 9.31 31.39
N ILE A 38 -8.90 9.08 32.51
CA ILE A 38 -9.48 8.93 33.85
C ILE A 38 -8.89 10.02 34.74
N ASP A 39 -9.72 10.54 35.66
CA ASP A 39 -9.37 11.68 36.51
C ASP A 39 -8.14 11.42 37.41
N ALA A 40 -7.82 10.17 37.68
CA ALA A 40 -6.64 9.78 38.44
C ALA A 40 -6.00 8.51 37.87
N GLY A 41 -4.73 8.62 37.44
CA GLY A 41 -3.93 7.48 36.94
C GLY A 41 -3.67 7.50 35.43
N ALA A 42 -3.10 6.42 34.93
CA ALA A 42 -2.78 6.26 33.51
C ALA A 42 -4.05 6.02 32.69
N ALA A 43 -4.18 6.71 31.56
CA ALA A 43 -5.28 6.52 30.62
C ALA A 43 -5.39 5.06 30.15
N ARG A 44 -6.60 4.56 30.03
CA ARG A 44 -6.85 3.22 29.46
C ARG A 44 -6.89 3.30 27.94
N MET A 45 -6.19 2.37 27.30
CA MET A 45 -6.23 2.20 25.85
C MET A 45 -6.83 0.84 25.50
N ARG A 46 -7.73 0.83 24.54
CA ARG A 46 -8.30 -0.41 24.00
C ARG A 46 -8.32 -0.37 22.48
N LEU A 47 -8.08 -1.50 21.84
CA LEU A 47 -8.22 -1.63 20.40
C LEU A 47 -9.70 -1.66 20.03
N ARG A 48 -10.09 -0.82 19.05
CA ARG A 48 -11.46 -0.76 18.53
C ARG A 48 -11.68 -1.70 17.36
N SER A 49 -10.64 -1.88 16.53
CA SER A 49 -10.66 -2.72 15.33
C SER A 49 -9.32 -3.41 15.17
N THR A 50 -9.33 -4.63 14.66
CA THR A 50 -8.12 -5.39 14.31
C THR A 50 -7.59 -5.02 12.92
N SER A 51 -8.43 -4.48 12.04
CA SER A 51 -8.03 -4.01 10.71
C SER A 51 -7.54 -2.58 10.79
N THR A 52 -6.33 -2.34 10.33
CA THR A 52 -5.70 -1.02 10.30
C THR A 52 -5.80 -0.44 8.91
N LEU A 53 -6.53 0.65 8.77
CA LEU A 53 -6.53 1.45 7.55
C LEU A 53 -5.28 2.34 7.52
N TYR A 54 -4.77 2.58 6.32
CA TYR A 54 -3.64 3.48 6.11
C TYR A 54 -4.06 4.70 5.30
N ARG A 55 -3.49 5.84 5.61
CA ARG A 55 -3.54 7.02 4.75
C ARG A 55 -2.23 7.14 4.00
N VAL A 56 -2.34 7.23 2.68
CA VAL A 56 -1.21 7.42 1.78
C VAL A 56 -1.36 8.78 1.12
N ARG A 57 -0.35 9.62 1.25
CA ARG A 57 -0.21 10.81 0.42
C ARG A 57 0.55 10.42 -0.82
N ALA A 58 0.00 10.72 -1.97
CA ALA A 58 0.57 10.38 -3.25
C ALA A 58 0.59 11.59 -4.18
N GLU A 59 1.65 11.70 -4.95
CA GLU A 59 1.86 12.75 -5.93
C GLU A 59 2.28 12.14 -7.25
N TRP A 60 1.69 12.63 -8.33
CA TRP A 60 1.99 12.22 -9.69
C TRP A 60 2.38 13.41 -10.55
N ARG A 61 3.14 13.15 -11.60
CA ARG A 61 3.36 14.09 -12.69
C ARG A 61 2.93 13.46 -14.00
N PHE A 62 1.94 14.08 -14.61
CA PHE A 62 1.36 13.63 -15.86
C PHE A 62 1.76 14.55 -17.02
N SER A 63 1.84 14.00 -18.24
CA SER A 63 1.70 14.78 -19.46
C SER A 63 0.23 15.22 -19.62
N GLN A 64 -0.04 16.09 -20.60
CA GLN A 64 -1.42 16.48 -20.90
C GLN A 64 -2.31 15.27 -21.24
N GLU A 65 -1.78 14.35 -22.04
CA GLU A 65 -2.49 13.15 -22.47
C GLU A 65 -2.74 12.19 -21.31
N ALA A 66 -1.72 11.97 -20.47
CA ALA A 66 -1.84 11.11 -19.29
C ALA A 66 -2.83 11.69 -18.27
N PHE A 67 -2.85 13.01 -18.12
CA PHE A 67 -3.81 13.66 -17.25
C PHE A 67 -5.25 13.49 -17.75
N ALA A 68 -5.49 13.60 -19.07
CA ALA A 68 -6.80 13.34 -19.64
C ALA A 68 -7.29 11.90 -19.42
N VAL A 69 -6.38 10.92 -19.50
CA VAL A 69 -6.69 9.50 -19.18
C VAL A 69 -7.00 9.35 -17.70
N PHE A 70 -6.21 9.97 -16.81
CA PHE A 70 -6.43 9.90 -15.36
C PHE A 70 -7.78 10.51 -14.97
N ASP A 71 -8.12 11.69 -15.48
CA ASP A 71 -9.38 12.39 -15.19
C ASP A 71 -10.58 11.56 -15.64
N ALA A 72 -10.55 11.05 -16.87
CA ALA A 72 -11.59 10.18 -17.40
C ALA A 72 -11.75 8.88 -16.59
N TRP A 73 -10.64 8.25 -16.23
CA TRP A 73 -10.66 7.04 -15.41
C TRP A 73 -11.23 7.31 -14.02
N TRP A 74 -10.82 8.41 -13.36
CA TRP A 74 -11.34 8.81 -12.05
C TRP A 74 -12.85 9.09 -12.11
N MET A 75 -13.30 9.76 -13.16
CA MET A 75 -14.71 10.11 -13.35
C MET A 75 -15.58 8.87 -13.61
N HIS A 76 -15.16 8.02 -14.56
CA HIS A 76 -16.01 6.94 -15.08
C HIS A 76 -15.79 5.60 -14.37
N ALA A 77 -14.54 5.19 -14.13
CA ALA A 77 -14.24 3.89 -13.52
C ALA A 77 -14.36 3.93 -11.99
N LEU A 78 -14.00 5.05 -11.35
CA LEU A 78 -14.05 5.19 -9.90
C LEU A 78 -15.29 5.92 -9.39
N ASN A 79 -16.19 6.34 -10.28
CA ASN A 79 -17.37 7.12 -9.91
C ASN A 79 -17.00 8.29 -8.98
N GLN A 80 -16.12 9.16 -9.48
CA GLN A 80 -15.58 10.34 -8.76
C GLN A 80 -14.82 9.96 -7.46
N GLY A 81 -14.11 8.84 -7.50
CA GLY A 81 -13.27 8.38 -6.39
C GLY A 81 -14.00 7.61 -5.29
N VAL A 82 -15.28 7.30 -5.47
CA VAL A 82 -16.08 6.55 -4.49
C VAL A 82 -15.68 5.07 -4.43
N PHE A 83 -15.34 4.50 -5.59
CA PHE A 83 -15.03 3.07 -5.67
C PHE A 83 -13.59 2.78 -5.24
N TRP A 84 -13.42 1.57 -4.67
CA TRP A 84 -12.12 1.00 -4.42
C TRP A 84 -11.46 0.59 -5.73
N PHE A 85 -10.14 0.70 -5.79
CA PHE A 85 -9.32 0.27 -6.91
C PHE A 85 -8.02 -0.36 -6.44
N ALA A 86 -7.43 -1.17 -7.26
CA ALA A 86 -6.14 -1.79 -7.01
C ALA A 86 -5.02 -0.98 -7.65
N MET A 87 -3.96 -0.64 -6.88
CA MET A 87 -2.78 0.01 -7.42
C MET A 87 -1.52 -0.39 -6.68
N PRO A 88 -0.36 -0.39 -7.38
CA PRO A 88 0.93 -0.61 -6.74
C PRO A 88 1.31 0.58 -5.85
N LEU A 89 1.52 0.32 -4.56
CA LEU A 89 1.98 1.31 -3.57
C LEU A 89 3.13 0.75 -2.76
N ALA A 90 4.03 1.63 -2.32
CA ALA A 90 5.16 1.24 -1.48
C ALA A 90 4.71 1.10 -0.03
N GLY A 91 4.93 -0.08 0.54
CA GLY A 91 4.73 -0.40 1.94
C GLY A 91 6.01 -0.87 2.62
N GLY A 92 5.91 -1.43 3.81
CA GLY A 92 7.06 -1.94 4.57
C GLY A 92 7.80 -3.10 3.89
N LEU A 93 7.12 -3.87 3.05
CA LEU A 93 7.70 -4.99 2.29
C LEU A 93 7.96 -4.63 0.80
N GLY A 94 8.14 -3.34 0.49
CA GLY A 94 8.36 -2.87 -0.87
C GLY A 94 7.06 -2.47 -1.57
N VAL A 95 7.09 -2.47 -2.90
CA VAL A 95 5.94 -2.11 -3.73
C VAL A 95 5.02 -3.33 -3.86
N GLN A 96 3.78 -3.16 -3.44
CA GLN A 96 2.75 -4.19 -3.46
C GLN A 96 1.45 -3.63 -4.06
N THR A 97 0.72 -4.45 -4.81
CA THR A 97 -0.61 -4.06 -5.28
C THR A 97 -1.60 -4.16 -4.13
N VAL A 98 -2.17 -3.03 -3.75
CA VAL A 98 -3.08 -2.90 -2.61
C VAL A 98 -4.39 -2.26 -3.02
N GLN A 99 -5.44 -2.54 -2.26
CA GLN A 99 -6.75 -1.95 -2.44
C GLN A 99 -6.77 -0.55 -1.84
N SER A 100 -7.04 0.44 -2.68
CA SER A 100 -6.99 1.86 -2.36
C SER A 100 -8.28 2.57 -2.75
N ARG A 101 -8.54 3.71 -2.12
CA ARG A 101 -9.66 4.59 -2.44
C ARG A 101 -9.24 6.05 -2.20
N PHE A 102 -9.75 6.97 -2.99
CA PHE A 102 -9.56 8.39 -2.74
C PHE A 102 -10.36 8.82 -1.49
N ILE A 103 -9.72 9.53 -0.56
CA ILE A 103 -10.40 10.08 0.65
C ILE A 103 -11.16 11.35 0.28
N ALA A 104 -10.58 12.15 -0.62
CA ALA A 104 -11.12 13.41 -1.12
C ALA A 104 -10.76 13.55 -2.60
N PRO A 105 -11.40 14.47 -3.34
CA PRO A 105 -10.95 14.84 -4.66
C PRO A 105 -9.46 15.21 -4.67
N TRP A 106 -8.80 14.95 -5.78
CA TRP A 106 -7.40 15.30 -5.98
C TRP A 106 -7.23 16.79 -6.25
N ASP A 107 -6.05 17.30 -5.89
CA ASP A 107 -5.59 18.64 -6.17
C ASP A 107 -4.63 18.63 -7.35
N THR A 108 -4.66 19.67 -8.21
CA THR A 108 -3.77 19.72 -9.37
C THR A 108 -3.18 21.09 -9.58
N GLU A 109 -1.95 21.11 -10.11
CA GLU A 109 -1.20 22.28 -10.46
C GLU A 109 -0.56 22.09 -11.85
N LEU A 110 -0.70 23.11 -12.71
CA LEU A 110 -0.04 23.10 -14.02
C LEU A 110 1.39 23.62 -13.87
N LEU A 111 2.35 22.79 -14.21
CA LEU A 111 3.77 23.09 -14.19
C LEU A 111 4.29 23.54 -15.55
N THR A 112 5.47 24.15 -15.53
CA THR A 112 6.20 24.51 -16.75
C THR A 112 6.38 23.29 -17.67
N GLY A 113 6.23 23.48 -18.98
CA GLY A 113 6.36 22.40 -19.97
C GLY A 113 5.11 21.54 -20.11
N ASN A 114 3.92 22.10 -19.85
CA ASN A 114 2.62 21.44 -20.02
C ASN A 114 2.51 20.11 -19.26
N ARG A 115 3.02 20.11 -18.02
CA ARG A 115 2.94 18.97 -17.11
C ARG A 115 2.00 19.26 -15.96
N TRP A 116 1.19 18.28 -15.61
CA TRP A 116 0.24 18.35 -14.51
C TRP A 116 0.80 17.63 -13.28
N GLN A 117 0.90 18.35 -12.19
CA GLN A 117 1.18 17.76 -10.87
C GLN A 117 -0.15 17.50 -10.19
N VAL A 118 -0.41 16.25 -9.84
CA VAL A 118 -1.62 15.82 -9.15
C VAL A 118 -1.23 15.33 -7.76
N LYS A 119 -1.93 15.82 -6.74
CA LYS A 119 -1.77 15.42 -5.34
C LYS A 119 -3.06 14.85 -4.83
N ALA A 120 -3.00 13.71 -4.15
CA ALA A 120 -4.17 13.11 -3.54
C ALA A 120 -3.84 12.39 -2.23
N GLN A 121 -4.89 12.18 -1.44
CA GLN A 121 -4.85 11.32 -0.27
C GLN A 121 -5.67 10.07 -0.55
N LEU A 122 -5.03 8.93 -0.35
CA LEU A 122 -5.63 7.62 -0.51
C LEU A 122 -5.84 6.96 0.84
N GLU A 123 -6.93 6.25 0.97
CA GLU A 123 -7.16 5.28 2.03
C GLU A 123 -6.81 3.91 1.49
N VAL A 124 -5.98 3.17 2.20
CA VAL A 124 -5.56 1.82 1.85
C VAL A 124 -6.05 0.86 2.91
N GLN A 125 -6.70 -0.20 2.49
CA GLN A 125 -7.35 -1.12 3.40
C GLN A 125 -6.35 -1.92 4.22
N GLU A 126 -5.32 -2.45 3.57
CA GLU A 126 -4.28 -3.22 4.23
C GLU A 126 -2.99 -3.23 3.40
N PHE A 127 -1.86 -3.16 4.07
CA PHE A 127 -0.56 -3.46 3.46
C PHE A 127 -0.08 -4.82 3.95
N PRO A 128 0.56 -5.61 3.07
CA PRO A 128 1.27 -6.82 3.51
C PRO A 128 2.31 -6.47 4.58
N ARG A 129 2.39 -7.31 5.60
CA ARG A 129 3.33 -7.14 6.71
C ARG A 129 3.91 -8.48 7.13
N LEU A 130 4.99 -8.44 7.86
CA LEU A 130 5.55 -9.63 8.47
C LEU A 130 4.54 -10.25 9.42
N THR A 131 4.51 -11.57 9.46
CA THR A 131 3.77 -12.33 10.48
C THR A 131 4.40 -12.12 11.86
N ALA A 132 3.71 -12.54 12.91
CA ALA A 132 4.23 -12.44 14.27
C ALA A 132 5.55 -13.21 14.44
N ASP A 133 5.64 -14.41 13.87
CA ASP A 133 6.84 -15.26 13.94
C ASP A 133 8.00 -14.64 13.14
N GLU A 134 7.77 -14.17 11.92
CA GLU A 134 8.78 -13.45 11.13
C GLU A 134 9.26 -12.19 11.83
N THR A 135 8.35 -11.47 12.52
CA THR A 135 8.72 -10.29 13.31
C THR A 135 9.65 -10.64 14.46
N GLN A 136 9.40 -11.74 15.18
CA GLN A 136 10.27 -12.21 16.25
C GLN A 136 11.65 -12.62 15.73
N VAL A 137 11.69 -13.36 14.61
CA VAL A 137 12.95 -13.74 13.96
C VAL A 137 13.73 -12.50 13.53
N ALA A 138 13.09 -11.54 12.88
CA ALA A 138 13.73 -10.30 12.45
C ALA A 138 14.23 -9.45 13.64
N ALA A 139 13.51 -9.44 14.76
CA ALA A 139 13.91 -8.69 15.94
C ALA A 139 15.16 -9.27 16.63
N VAL A 140 15.37 -10.58 16.53
CA VAL A 140 16.52 -11.27 17.16
C VAL A 140 17.73 -11.34 16.22
N LEU A 141 17.51 -11.70 14.96
CA LEU A 141 18.57 -12.00 13.99
C LEU A 141 18.83 -10.84 13.00
N GLY A 142 18.04 -9.78 13.05
CA GLY A 142 18.08 -8.66 12.13
C GLY A 142 17.14 -8.83 10.94
N PRO A 143 16.84 -7.72 10.24
CA PRO A 143 15.85 -7.71 9.14
C PRO A 143 16.26 -8.60 7.96
N ASP A 144 17.56 -8.81 7.74
CA ASP A 144 18.08 -9.62 6.63
C ASP A 144 17.84 -11.13 6.81
N ALA A 145 17.55 -11.57 8.05
CA ALA A 145 17.31 -12.98 8.34
C ALA A 145 16.09 -13.56 7.62
N ILE A 146 15.07 -12.74 7.39
CA ILE A 146 13.87 -13.16 6.65
C ILE A 146 14.20 -13.40 5.19
N ALA A 147 14.90 -12.47 4.54
CA ALA A 147 15.34 -12.61 3.17
C ALA A 147 16.28 -13.81 2.98
N LEU A 148 17.14 -14.09 3.97
CA LEU A 148 17.98 -15.27 3.98
C LEU A 148 17.17 -16.56 4.10
N GLY A 149 16.16 -16.58 4.97
CA GLY A 149 15.24 -17.72 5.13
C GLY A 149 14.48 -18.05 3.84
N GLU A 150 13.94 -17.05 3.17
CA GLU A 150 13.25 -17.22 1.87
C GLU A 150 14.20 -17.74 0.78
N ARG A 151 15.42 -17.22 0.72
CA ARG A 151 16.44 -17.69 -0.24
C ARG A 151 16.84 -19.13 0.02
N LEU A 152 17.04 -19.52 1.28
CA LEU A 152 17.34 -20.91 1.67
C LEU A 152 16.17 -21.85 1.35
N HIS A 153 14.95 -21.43 1.62
CA HIS A 153 13.76 -22.23 1.28
C HIS A 153 13.62 -22.43 -0.23
N THR A 154 13.82 -21.39 -1.01
CA THR A 154 13.79 -21.46 -2.48
C THR A 154 14.91 -22.39 -2.99
N TRP A 155 16.13 -22.26 -2.46
CA TRP A 155 17.26 -23.09 -2.85
C TRP A 155 17.02 -24.58 -2.49
N LEU A 156 16.53 -24.86 -1.29
CA LEU A 156 16.20 -26.22 -0.85
C LEU A 156 15.13 -26.87 -1.76
N ASN A 157 14.05 -26.15 -2.05
CA ASN A 157 12.99 -26.66 -2.91
C ASN A 157 13.47 -26.90 -4.33
N GLN A 158 14.30 -26.04 -4.88
CA GLN A 158 14.90 -26.24 -6.22
C GLN A 158 15.89 -27.41 -6.22
N SER A 159 16.72 -27.53 -5.19
CA SER A 159 17.71 -28.60 -5.07
C SER A 159 17.05 -29.97 -4.83
N MET A 160 15.97 -30.00 -4.03
CA MET A 160 15.23 -31.24 -3.80
C MET A 160 14.38 -31.65 -5.00
N ALA A 161 13.79 -30.70 -5.73
CA ALA A 161 13.07 -30.98 -6.98
C ALA A 161 14.00 -31.50 -8.10
N ALA A 162 15.28 -31.09 -8.07
CA ALA A 162 16.29 -31.59 -8.99
C ALA A 162 16.89 -32.97 -8.58
N ALA A 163 16.57 -33.43 -7.35
CA ALA A 163 17.08 -34.70 -6.79
C ALA A 163 16.10 -35.89 -6.97
N ASP A 164 15.12 -35.80 -7.87
CA ASP A 164 14.33 -36.95 -8.31
C ASP A 164 15.22 -37.90 -9.16
N TYR A 165 16.14 -38.53 -8.46
CA TYR A 165 16.81 -39.72 -8.93
C TYR A 165 16.23 -40.92 -8.14
N TRP A 166 15.29 -41.64 -8.77
CA TRP A 166 15.10 -43.09 -8.74
C TRP A 166 13.91 -43.46 -9.60
#